data_6b676228192a2bb5e5243af837adbbce
#
_entry.id   6b676228192a2bb5e5243af837adbbce
#
_cell.length_a   1.000
_cell.length_b   1.000
_cell.length_c   1.000
_cell.angle_alpha   90.00
_cell.angle_beta   90.00
_cell.angle_gamma   90.00
#
_symmetry.space_group_name_H-M   'P 1'
#
loop_
_entity.id
_entity.type
_entity.pdbx_description
1 polymer ?
#
loop_
_entity_poly.entity_id
_entity_poly.type
_entity_poly.pdbx_seq_one_letter_code
_entity_poly.pdbx_strand_id
1 'polypeptide(L)'
;MREIVLATRNQGKLREMAEIARPYGIRIVPLPDAVEMPEETGLTFLENARLKAVHGHRATGMPVLADDSGIEVDALEGLPGIYSARFSGAGATDVRNNALLLERLHDATLRSARYRAALVLCDGAREWSALGTWEGEILTAPRGQEGFGYDPLFYVPELGRTAAELSPEEKSRHSHRGKAMRSLCALLSGPLAEGS
;
A
#
# COMPACT_ATOMS: atom_id res chain seq x y z
N MET A 1 -18.41 2.81 -15.60
CA MET A 1 -17.19 2.82 -14.74
C MET A 1 -17.69 2.79 -13.32
N ARG A 2 -17.23 1.83 -12.51
CA ARG A 2 -17.67 1.67 -11.11
C ARG A 2 -16.86 2.64 -10.24
N GLU A 3 -17.54 3.51 -9.47
CA GLU A 3 -16.88 4.40 -8.54
C GLU A 3 -16.65 3.69 -7.19
N ILE A 4 -15.43 3.82 -6.66
CA ILE A 4 -15.02 3.27 -5.37
C ILE A 4 -14.25 4.35 -4.61
N VAL A 5 -14.66 4.63 -3.40
CA VAL A 5 -13.95 5.56 -2.50
C VAL A 5 -12.68 4.89 -1.99
N LEU A 6 -11.54 5.59 -2.01
CA LEU A 6 -10.32 5.11 -1.37
C LEU A 6 -10.16 5.74 0.02
N ALA A 7 -10.17 4.90 1.05
CA ALA A 7 -10.01 5.32 2.44
C ALA A 7 -8.53 5.61 2.75
N THR A 8 -8.05 6.75 2.28
CA THR A 8 -6.69 7.25 2.54
C THR A 8 -6.62 8.77 2.48
N ARG A 9 -5.69 9.36 3.24
CA ARG A 9 -5.26 10.77 3.12
C ARG A 9 -3.91 10.91 2.41
N ASN A 10 -3.24 9.78 2.12
CA ASN A 10 -1.97 9.79 1.40
C ASN A 10 -2.19 10.00 -0.10
N GLN A 11 -1.76 11.15 -0.60
CA GLN A 11 -1.91 11.53 -2.01
C GLN A 11 -1.12 10.62 -2.97
N GLY A 12 0.01 10.07 -2.51
CA GLY A 12 0.79 9.09 -3.27
C GLY A 12 -0.01 7.81 -3.50
N LYS A 13 -0.61 7.27 -2.43
CA LYS A 13 -1.48 6.09 -2.52
C LYS A 13 -2.70 6.35 -3.42
N LEU A 14 -3.31 7.53 -3.31
CA LEU A 14 -4.48 7.88 -4.13
C LEU A 14 -4.14 7.88 -5.63
N ARG A 15 -3.04 8.54 -6.02
CA ARG A 15 -2.59 8.56 -7.41
C ARG A 15 -2.23 7.17 -7.91
N GLU A 16 -1.42 6.44 -7.17
CA GLU A 16 -0.99 5.08 -7.56
C GLU A 16 -2.19 4.14 -7.71
N MET A 17 -3.12 4.16 -6.76
CA MET A 17 -4.30 3.29 -6.79
C MET A 17 -5.24 3.64 -7.97
N ALA A 18 -5.40 4.92 -8.28
CA ALA A 18 -6.19 5.36 -9.43
C ALA A 18 -5.63 4.82 -10.76
N GLU A 19 -4.31 4.84 -10.94
CA GLU A 19 -3.63 4.28 -12.11
C GLU A 19 -3.81 2.75 -12.17
N ILE A 20 -3.61 2.05 -11.06
CA ILE A 20 -3.73 0.59 -10.97
C ILE A 20 -5.17 0.13 -11.26
N ALA A 21 -6.18 0.87 -10.78
CA ALA A 21 -7.60 0.50 -10.88
C ALA A 21 -8.22 0.79 -12.26
N ARG A 22 -7.67 1.78 -12.99
CA ARG A 22 -8.22 2.24 -14.28
C ARG A 22 -8.41 1.14 -15.32
N PRO A 23 -7.46 0.21 -15.56
CA PRO A 23 -7.64 -0.88 -16.53
C PRO A 23 -8.80 -1.83 -16.20
N TYR A 24 -9.27 -1.84 -14.96
CA TYR A 24 -10.38 -2.68 -14.50
C TYR A 24 -11.74 -1.97 -14.56
N GLY A 25 -11.81 -0.78 -15.16
CA GLY A 25 -13.03 0.01 -15.23
C GLY A 25 -13.47 0.60 -13.88
N ILE A 26 -12.55 0.67 -12.92
CA ILE A 26 -12.78 1.25 -11.59
C ILE A 26 -12.25 2.68 -11.57
N ARG A 27 -13.11 3.61 -11.13
CA ARG A 27 -12.75 4.99 -10.84
C ARG A 27 -12.57 5.14 -9.34
N ILE A 28 -11.36 5.42 -8.94
CA ILE A 28 -11.04 5.75 -7.55
C ILE A 28 -11.41 7.20 -7.28
N VAL A 29 -12.17 7.43 -6.22
CA VAL A 29 -12.52 8.76 -5.72
C VAL A 29 -11.97 8.92 -4.30
N PRO A 30 -11.53 10.14 -3.92
CA PRO A 30 -11.00 10.37 -2.57
C PRO A 30 -12.10 10.24 -1.51
N LEU A 31 -11.70 9.86 -0.29
CA LEU A 31 -12.57 9.92 0.87
C LEU A 31 -12.94 11.40 1.14
N PRO A 32 -14.23 11.74 1.34
CA PRO A 32 -14.65 13.12 1.64
C PRO A 32 -13.89 13.70 2.84
N ASP A 33 -13.54 14.99 2.77
CA ASP A 33 -12.73 15.65 3.82
C ASP A 33 -13.41 15.64 5.19
N ALA A 34 -14.74 15.68 5.22
CA ALA A 34 -15.53 15.61 6.45
C ALA A 34 -15.45 14.26 7.18
N VAL A 35 -14.97 13.19 6.52
CA VAL A 35 -14.85 11.87 7.14
C VAL A 35 -13.47 11.74 7.78
N GLU A 36 -13.42 11.69 9.09
CA GLU A 36 -12.17 11.43 9.82
C GLU A 36 -11.72 9.99 9.61
N MET A 37 -10.40 9.79 9.53
CA MET A 37 -9.83 8.45 9.44
C MET A 37 -9.87 7.78 10.81
N PRO A 38 -10.19 6.48 10.89
CA PRO A 38 -10.14 5.76 12.14
C PRO A 38 -8.70 5.61 12.62
N GLU A 39 -8.52 5.45 13.92
CA GLU A 39 -7.23 5.05 14.48
C GLU A 39 -6.86 3.63 14.01
N GLU A 40 -5.63 3.45 13.58
CA GLU A 40 -5.09 2.16 13.15
C GLU A 40 -4.64 1.38 14.40
N THR A 41 -5.55 0.62 14.98
CA THR A 41 -5.34 -0.20 16.19
C THR A 41 -5.05 -1.67 15.88
N GLY A 42 -5.08 -2.06 14.62
CA GLY A 42 -4.79 -3.42 14.17
C GLY A 42 -3.31 -3.77 14.30
N LEU A 43 -3.03 -5.05 14.50
CA LEU A 43 -1.69 -5.60 14.60
C LEU A 43 -1.12 -6.04 13.23
N THR A 44 -1.96 -6.04 12.21
CA THR A 44 -1.62 -6.44 10.85
C THR A 44 -2.11 -5.40 9.82
N PHE A 45 -1.47 -5.39 8.64
CA PHE A 45 -1.95 -4.57 7.52
C PHE A 45 -3.41 -4.89 7.15
N LEU A 46 -3.81 -6.17 7.21
CA LEU A 46 -5.17 -6.57 6.88
C LEU A 46 -6.20 -6.03 7.87
N GLU A 47 -5.90 -6.09 9.16
CA GLU A 47 -6.79 -5.53 10.19
C GLU A 47 -6.95 -4.02 10.04
N ASN A 48 -5.86 -3.28 9.82
CA ASN A 48 -5.91 -1.84 9.61
C ASN A 48 -6.65 -1.46 8.31
N ALA A 49 -6.41 -2.19 7.21
CA ALA A 49 -7.16 -1.98 5.98
C ALA A 49 -8.67 -2.22 6.19
N ARG A 50 -9.04 -3.28 6.91
CA ARG A 50 -10.43 -3.58 7.23
C ARG A 50 -11.09 -2.49 8.07
N LEU A 51 -10.42 -2.03 9.13
CA LEU A 51 -10.90 -0.91 9.96
C LEU A 51 -11.22 0.31 9.10
N LYS A 52 -10.30 0.69 8.20
CA LYS A 52 -10.47 1.84 7.29
C LYS A 52 -11.62 1.63 6.29
N ALA A 53 -11.73 0.45 5.67
CA ALA A 53 -12.76 0.16 4.68
C ALA A 53 -14.16 0.20 5.29
N VAL A 54 -14.36 -0.49 6.41
CA VAL A 54 -15.65 -0.54 7.11
C VAL A 54 -16.05 0.84 7.65
N HIS A 55 -15.10 1.58 8.24
CA HIS A 55 -15.35 2.93 8.72
C HIS A 55 -15.77 3.87 7.57
N GLY A 56 -15.00 3.87 6.47
CA GLY A 56 -15.30 4.71 5.31
C GLY A 56 -16.65 4.35 4.68
N HIS A 57 -17.00 3.05 4.57
CA HIS A 57 -18.30 2.62 4.08
C HIS A 57 -19.44 3.14 4.96
N ARG A 58 -19.34 3.00 6.28
CA ARG A 58 -20.35 3.50 7.22
C ARG A 58 -20.55 5.00 7.12
N ALA A 59 -19.48 5.75 6.87
CA ALA A 59 -19.53 7.21 6.78
C ALA A 59 -20.06 7.71 5.42
N THR A 60 -19.86 6.97 4.33
CA THR A 60 -20.19 7.43 2.96
C THR A 60 -21.39 6.73 2.34
N GLY A 61 -21.75 5.54 2.80
CA GLY A 61 -22.73 4.67 2.15
C GLY A 61 -22.27 4.12 0.79
N MET A 62 -21.05 4.40 0.38
CA MET A 62 -20.47 3.97 -0.92
C MET A 62 -19.58 2.73 -0.74
N PRO A 63 -19.30 1.98 -1.83
CA PRO A 63 -18.22 0.99 -1.80
C PRO A 63 -16.89 1.67 -1.49
N VAL A 64 -16.17 1.13 -0.50
CA VAL A 64 -14.89 1.68 -0.04
C VAL A 64 -13.80 0.64 -0.14
N LEU A 65 -12.74 1.01 -0.84
CA LEU A 65 -11.46 0.31 -0.86
C LEU A 65 -10.54 0.97 0.18
N ALA A 66 -9.87 0.16 0.98
CA ALA A 66 -8.79 0.63 1.83
C ALA A 66 -7.51 -0.12 1.50
N ASP A 67 -6.38 0.60 1.61
CA ASP A 67 -5.04 0.08 1.52
C ASP A 67 -4.32 0.33 2.84
N ASP A 68 -3.83 -0.74 3.44
CA ASP A 68 -2.79 -0.64 4.44
C ASP A 68 -1.54 -1.37 3.96
N SER A 69 -0.39 -0.70 4.04
CA SER A 69 0.82 -1.16 3.39
C SER A 69 2.05 -0.52 4.00
N GLY A 70 3.15 -1.24 3.90
CA GLY A 70 4.43 -0.80 4.42
C GLY A 70 5.56 -1.64 3.91
N ILE A 71 6.75 -1.35 4.42
CA ILE A 71 7.98 -2.08 4.12
C ILE A 71 8.39 -2.91 5.34
N GLU A 72 8.78 -4.14 5.12
CA GLU A 72 9.38 -5.03 6.11
C GLU A 72 10.83 -5.27 5.71
N VAL A 73 11.75 -5.15 6.66
CA VAL A 73 13.19 -5.32 6.45
C VAL A 73 13.70 -6.43 7.35
N ASP A 74 14.35 -7.44 6.78
CA ASP A 74 14.74 -8.64 7.52
C ASP A 74 15.74 -8.36 8.65
N ALA A 75 16.73 -7.50 8.40
CA ALA A 75 17.70 -7.09 9.42
C ALA A 75 17.08 -6.32 10.60
N LEU A 76 15.85 -5.85 10.45
CA LEU A 76 15.10 -5.13 11.48
C LEU A 76 13.89 -5.95 11.98
N GLU A 77 13.94 -7.27 11.82
CA GLU A 77 12.88 -8.19 12.26
C GLU A 77 11.48 -7.82 11.75
N GLY A 78 11.42 -7.29 10.51
CA GLY A 78 10.18 -6.87 9.86
C GLY A 78 9.78 -5.41 10.12
N LEU A 79 10.54 -4.66 10.92
CA LEU A 79 10.32 -3.21 11.02
C LEU A 79 10.72 -2.52 9.70
N PRO A 80 10.08 -1.38 9.38
CA PRO A 80 9.01 -0.64 10.08
C PRO A 80 7.62 -1.30 10.07
N GLY A 81 7.30 -2.19 9.12
CA GLY A 81 6.02 -2.90 9.07
C GLY A 81 4.83 -1.93 9.04
N ILE A 82 3.83 -2.16 9.89
CA ILE A 82 2.63 -1.29 10.01
C ILE A 82 2.95 0.14 10.47
N TYR A 83 4.16 0.41 10.92
CA TYR A 83 4.63 1.74 11.34
C TYR A 83 5.33 2.51 10.22
N SER A 84 5.35 1.98 8.98
CA SER A 84 6.12 2.53 7.85
C SER A 84 5.89 4.02 7.62
N ALA A 85 4.66 4.50 7.67
CA ALA A 85 4.34 5.91 7.45
C ALA A 85 4.81 6.83 8.60
N ARG A 86 4.97 6.29 9.79
CA ARG A 86 5.32 7.02 11.03
C ARG A 86 6.59 6.52 11.70
N PHE A 87 7.48 5.89 10.95
CA PHE A 87 8.67 5.22 11.48
C PHE A 87 9.60 6.17 12.24
N SER A 88 9.77 7.40 11.77
CA SER A 88 10.57 8.43 12.44
C SER A 88 9.82 9.19 13.56
N GLY A 89 8.63 8.71 13.96
CA GLY A 89 7.88 9.26 15.09
C GLY A 89 7.07 10.52 14.73
N ALA A 90 6.89 11.41 15.70
CA ALA A 90 6.13 12.64 15.53
C ALA A 90 6.73 13.53 14.43
N GLY A 91 5.87 14.00 13.51
CA GLY A 91 6.28 14.79 12.35
C GLY A 91 7.08 13.98 11.31
N ALA A 92 6.80 12.67 11.20
CA ALA A 92 7.40 11.81 10.19
C ALA A 92 7.16 12.34 8.77
N THR A 93 8.20 12.26 7.96
CA THR A 93 8.18 12.54 6.51
C THR A 93 8.93 11.42 5.80
N ASP A 94 8.72 11.25 4.50
CA ASP A 94 9.45 10.25 3.72
C ASP A 94 10.98 10.41 3.87
N VAL A 95 11.46 11.66 3.86
CA VAL A 95 12.89 11.96 4.03
C VAL A 95 13.40 11.50 5.40
N ARG A 96 12.66 11.80 6.48
CA ARG A 96 13.05 11.40 7.85
C ARG A 96 12.95 9.89 8.04
N ASN A 97 11.92 9.25 7.49
CA ASN A 97 11.75 7.80 7.54
C ASN A 97 12.89 7.09 6.81
N ASN A 98 13.26 7.56 5.61
CA ASN A 98 14.38 7.03 4.84
C ASN A 98 15.72 7.22 5.56
N ALA A 99 15.96 8.39 6.16
CA ALA A 99 17.19 8.65 6.92
C ALA A 99 17.31 7.71 8.13
N LEU A 100 16.22 7.54 8.89
CA LEU A 100 16.20 6.62 10.02
C LEU A 100 16.39 5.16 9.58
N LEU A 101 15.81 4.75 8.45
CA LEU A 101 16.00 3.41 7.92
C LEU A 101 17.45 3.14 7.57
N LEU A 102 18.13 4.09 6.90
CA LEU A 102 19.55 3.98 6.59
C LEU A 102 20.43 3.95 7.85
N GLU A 103 20.13 4.78 8.84
CA GLU A 103 20.81 4.79 10.14
C GLU A 103 20.71 3.42 10.82
N ARG A 104 19.51 2.84 10.90
CA ARG A 104 19.26 1.53 11.50
C ARG A 104 19.95 0.38 10.77
N LEU A 105 20.22 0.56 9.48
CA LEU A 105 20.88 -0.42 8.62
C LEU A 105 22.37 -0.12 8.39
N HIS A 106 22.97 0.78 9.15
CA HIS A 106 24.36 1.22 8.93
C HIS A 106 25.34 0.03 8.84
N ASP A 107 25.28 -0.88 9.82
CA ASP A 107 26.17 -2.05 9.89
C ASP A 107 25.53 -3.34 9.34
N ALA A 108 24.33 -3.26 8.76
CA ALA A 108 23.63 -4.43 8.27
C ALA A 108 24.22 -4.90 6.93
N THR A 109 24.63 -6.16 6.89
CA THR A 109 25.04 -6.86 5.65
C THR A 109 23.82 -7.45 4.94
N LEU A 110 22.81 -7.92 5.69
CA LEU A 110 21.54 -8.40 5.15
C LEU A 110 20.62 -7.19 4.92
N ARG A 111 20.27 -6.96 3.67
CA ARG A 111 19.42 -5.79 3.30
C ARG A 111 18.15 -6.19 2.58
N SER A 112 17.81 -7.48 2.59
CA SER A 112 16.56 -7.97 2.02
C SER A 112 15.36 -7.31 2.71
N ALA A 113 14.39 -6.96 1.89
CA ALA A 113 13.18 -6.27 2.31
C ALA A 113 12.03 -6.61 1.38
N ARG A 114 10.82 -6.34 1.82
CA ARG A 114 9.62 -6.46 0.99
C ARG A 114 8.63 -5.37 1.28
N TYR A 115 7.99 -4.88 0.25
CA TYR A 115 6.74 -4.16 0.40
C TYR A 115 5.58 -5.13 0.55
N ARG A 116 4.70 -4.81 1.48
CA ARG A 116 3.42 -5.51 1.70
C ARG A 116 2.27 -4.55 1.45
N ALA A 117 1.19 -5.06 0.87
CA ALA A 117 -0.10 -4.38 0.83
C ALA A 117 -1.22 -5.34 1.22
N ALA A 118 -2.15 -4.84 1.99
CA ALA A 118 -3.46 -5.45 2.22
C ALA A 118 -4.52 -4.51 1.68
N LEU A 119 -5.31 -4.98 0.73
CA LEU A 119 -6.47 -4.30 0.20
C LEU A 119 -7.73 -4.92 0.79
N VAL A 120 -8.67 -4.09 1.23
CA VAL A 120 -10.00 -4.51 1.65
C VAL A 120 -11.03 -3.64 0.94
N LEU A 121 -11.96 -4.27 0.22
CA LEU A 121 -13.14 -3.63 -0.35
C LEU A 121 -14.35 -4.01 0.50
N CYS A 122 -15.10 -3.01 0.96
CA CYS A 122 -16.36 -3.15 1.68
C CYS A 122 -17.46 -2.43 0.89
N ASP A 123 -18.57 -3.13 0.58
CA ASP A 123 -19.74 -2.55 -0.07
C ASP A 123 -20.99 -2.55 0.84
N GLY A 124 -20.81 -2.91 2.10
CA GLY A 124 -21.84 -2.99 3.12
C GLY A 124 -22.50 -4.37 3.25
N ALA A 125 -22.60 -5.10 2.16
CA ALA A 125 -23.12 -6.47 2.17
C ALA A 125 -22.00 -7.51 2.28
N ARG A 126 -20.84 -7.19 1.70
CA ARG A 126 -19.69 -8.11 1.57
C ARG A 126 -18.38 -7.37 1.79
N GLU A 127 -17.38 -8.15 2.17
CA GLU A 127 -15.99 -7.72 2.24
C GLU A 127 -15.14 -8.66 1.37
N TRP A 128 -14.24 -8.09 0.59
CA TRP A 128 -13.21 -8.81 -0.15
C TRP A 128 -11.85 -8.31 0.27
N SER A 129 -10.91 -9.20 0.39
CA SER A 129 -9.54 -8.83 0.72
C SER A 129 -8.54 -9.49 -0.20
N ALA A 130 -7.44 -8.81 -0.45
CA ALA A 130 -6.31 -9.33 -1.20
C ALA A 130 -5.00 -8.79 -0.64
N LEU A 131 -3.98 -9.64 -0.70
CA LEU A 131 -2.64 -9.31 -0.26
C LEU A 131 -1.70 -9.23 -1.46
N GLY A 132 -0.69 -8.41 -1.37
CA GLY A 132 0.37 -8.34 -2.34
C GLY A 132 1.73 -8.12 -1.69
N THR A 133 2.74 -8.76 -2.24
CA THR A 133 4.12 -8.67 -1.77
C THR A 133 5.05 -8.35 -2.95
N TRP A 134 6.02 -7.49 -2.70
CA TRP A 134 7.06 -7.14 -3.65
C TRP A 134 8.42 -7.26 -2.98
N GLU A 135 9.18 -8.27 -3.34
CA GLU A 135 10.50 -8.53 -2.79
C GLU A 135 11.55 -7.60 -3.39
N GLY A 136 12.53 -7.24 -2.60
CA GLY A 136 13.62 -6.36 -2.98
C GLY A 136 14.67 -6.22 -1.89
N GLU A 137 15.49 -5.18 -2.02
CA GLU A 137 16.59 -4.88 -1.09
C GLU A 137 16.63 -3.37 -0.79
N ILE A 138 17.15 -3.01 0.38
CA ILE A 138 17.38 -1.61 0.73
C ILE A 138 18.79 -1.20 0.32
N LEU A 139 18.89 -0.19 -0.55
CA LEU A 139 20.18 0.41 -0.92
C LEU A 139 20.81 1.17 0.26
N THR A 140 22.10 1.46 0.13
CA THR A 140 22.85 2.31 1.09
C THR A 140 22.70 3.80 0.82
N ALA A 141 22.15 4.17 -0.34
CA ALA A 141 21.89 5.55 -0.75
C ALA A 141 20.67 5.58 -1.69
N PRO A 142 19.88 6.67 -1.67
CA PRO A 142 18.69 6.79 -2.52
C PRO A 142 19.06 6.93 -4.00
N ARG A 143 18.22 6.34 -4.87
CA ARG A 143 18.26 6.48 -6.33
C ARG A 143 16.86 6.68 -6.89
N GLY A 144 16.73 7.51 -7.93
CA GLY A 144 15.45 7.86 -8.54
C GLY A 144 14.72 8.98 -7.80
N GLN A 145 13.66 9.51 -8.42
CA GLN A 145 12.90 10.65 -7.92
C GLN A 145 11.38 10.42 -8.00
N GLU A 146 10.96 9.34 -8.62
CA GLU A 146 9.54 9.00 -8.74
C GLU A 146 9.01 8.31 -7.48
N GLY A 147 7.69 8.22 -7.37
CA GLY A 147 7.03 7.50 -6.30
C GLY A 147 6.93 8.28 -4.99
N PHE A 148 6.99 7.57 -3.87
CA PHE A 148 6.89 8.13 -2.51
C PHE A 148 7.40 7.13 -1.47
N GLY A 149 7.49 7.55 -0.21
CA GLY A 149 7.91 6.68 0.88
C GLY A 149 9.35 6.22 0.72
N TYR A 150 9.55 4.91 0.77
CA TYR A 150 10.86 4.27 0.69
C TYR A 150 11.30 3.90 -0.73
N ASP A 151 10.54 4.31 -1.76
CA ASP A 151 10.81 3.96 -3.17
C ASP A 151 12.25 4.26 -3.62
N PRO A 152 12.89 5.38 -3.22
CA PRO A 152 14.27 5.66 -3.62
C PRO A 152 15.30 4.69 -3.03
N LEU A 153 14.97 4.01 -1.93
CA LEU A 153 15.84 3.04 -1.28
C LEU A 153 15.51 1.58 -1.67
N PHE A 154 14.30 1.33 -2.14
CA PHE A 154 13.83 -0.01 -2.44
C PHE A 154 14.28 -0.46 -3.83
N TYR A 155 15.34 -1.26 -3.87
CA TYR A 155 15.91 -1.82 -5.08
C TYR A 155 15.26 -3.17 -5.43
N VAL A 156 14.96 -3.36 -6.70
CA VAL A 156 14.34 -4.58 -7.24
C VAL A 156 15.37 -5.29 -8.11
N PRO A 157 16.02 -6.35 -7.62
CA PRO A 157 17.11 -7.02 -8.35
C PRO A 157 16.71 -7.50 -9.73
N GLU A 158 15.49 -8.05 -9.88
CA GLU A 158 14.97 -8.52 -11.17
C GLU A 158 14.89 -7.42 -12.25
N LEU A 159 14.72 -6.16 -11.83
CA LEU A 159 14.58 -5.01 -12.71
C LEU A 159 15.89 -4.17 -12.81
N GLY A 160 16.85 -4.41 -11.92
CA GLY A 160 18.11 -3.65 -11.84
C GLY A 160 17.91 -2.18 -11.44
N ARG A 161 16.76 -1.81 -10.89
CA ARG A 161 16.32 -0.44 -10.59
C ARG A 161 15.63 -0.35 -9.24
N THR A 162 15.61 0.85 -8.66
CA THR A 162 14.76 1.13 -7.50
C THR A 162 13.31 1.37 -7.94
N ALA A 163 12.39 1.28 -6.97
CA ALA A 163 10.98 1.61 -7.22
C ALA A 163 10.80 3.06 -7.70
N ALA A 164 11.70 3.98 -7.29
CA ALA A 164 11.68 5.38 -7.71
C ALA A 164 12.35 5.64 -9.09
N GLU A 165 12.89 4.62 -9.73
CA GLU A 165 13.41 4.68 -11.10
C GLU A 165 12.45 4.05 -12.12
N LEU A 166 11.30 3.54 -11.68
CA LEU A 166 10.28 2.94 -12.53
C LEU A 166 9.23 3.97 -12.93
N SER A 167 8.72 3.85 -14.15
CA SER A 167 7.50 4.58 -14.52
C SER A 167 6.31 4.12 -13.69
N PRO A 168 5.25 4.94 -13.53
CA PRO A 168 4.03 4.53 -12.84
C PRO A 168 3.43 3.23 -13.39
N GLU A 169 3.48 3.03 -14.70
CA GLU A 169 2.98 1.82 -15.36
C GLU A 169 3.82 0.58 -15.02
N GLU A 170 5.15 0.69 -15.07
CA GLU A 170 6.05 -0.39 -14.69
C GLU A 170 5.85 -0.75 -13.21
N LYS A 171 5.81 0.26 -12.34
CA LYS A 171 5.58 0.06 -10.91
C LYS A 171 4.23 -0.61 -10.65
N SER A 172 3.17 -0.22 -11.34
CA SER A 172 1.84 -0.85 -11.26
C SER A 172 1.86 -2.35 -11.59
N ARG A 173 2.70 -2.76 -12.55
CA ARG A 173 2.82 -4.18 -12.94
C ARG A 173 3.50 -5.04 -11.89
N HIS A 174 4.50 -4.52 -11.22
CA HIS A 174 5.39 -5.28 -10.34
C HIS A 174 5.09 -5.11 -8.85
N SER A 175 4.53 -3.96 -8.46
CA SER A 175 4.37 -3.58 -7.07
C SER A 175 3.41 -4.47 -6.27
N HIS A 176 3.58 -4.42 -4.97
CA HIS A 176 2.69 -5.04 -3.98
C HIS A 176 1.23 -4.62 -4.17
N ARG A 177 0.96 -3.31 -4.40
CA ARG A 177 -0.40 -2.79 -4.66
C ARG A 177 -0.96 -3.29 -5.98
N GLY A 178 -0.15 -3.31 -7.04
CA GLY A 178 -0.55 -3.86 -8.34
C GLY A 178 -0.90 -5.35 -8.25
N LYS A 179 -0.11 -6.13 -7.53
CA LYS A 179 -0.38 -7.56 -7.27
C LYS A 179 -1.66 -7.74 -6.46
N ALA A 180 -1.83 -7.00 -5.36
CA ALA A 180 -3.03 -7.06 -4.53
C ALA A 180 -4.29 -6.66 -5.31
N MET A 181 -4.24 -5.60 -6.14
CA MET A 181 -5.38 -5.18 -6.96
C MET A 181 -5.76 -6.22 -8.00
N ARG A 182 -4.79 -6.84 -8.69
CA ARG A 182 -5.08 -7.93 -9.64
C ARG A 182 -5.82 -9.09 -8.95
N SER A 183 -5.34 -9.49 -7.78
CA SER A 183 -5.97 -10.53 -6.97
C SER A 183 -7.38 -10.14 -6.52
N LEU A 184 -7.58 -8.89 -6.09
CA LEU A 184 -8.88 -8.38 -5.69
C LEU A 184 -9.86 -8.36 -6.87
N CYS A 185 -9.43 -7.88 -8.04
CA CYS A 185 -10.26 -7.85 -9.24
C CYS A 185 -10.64 -9.26 -9.73
N ALA A 186 -9.74 -10.23 -9.59
CA ALA A 186 -10.04 -11.63 -9.90
C ALA A 186 -11.15 -12.19 -8.99
N LEU A 187 -11.12 -11.86 -7.68
CA LEU A 187 -12.19 -12.23 -6.74
C LEU A 187 -13.53 -11.58 -7.10
N LEU A 188 -13.51 -10.33 -7.58
CA LEU A 188 -14.72 -9.60 -7.96
C LEU A 188 -15.33 -10.09 -9.29
N SER A 189 -14.51 -10.72 -10.14
CA SER A 189 -14.91 -11.23 -11.46
C SER A 189 -15.24 -12.73 -11.46
N GLY A 190 -14.90 -13.44 -10.38
CA GLY A 190 -15.22 -14.86 -10.24
C GLY A 190 -16.72 -15.11 -10.17
N PRO A 191 -17.20 -16.32 -10.52
CA PRO A 191 -18.59 -16.68 -10.31
C PRO A 191 -18.93 -16.48 -8.84
N LEU A 192 -19.95 -15.68 -8.58
CA LEU A 192 -20.52 -15.53 -7.25
C LEU A 192 -20.81 -16.96 -6.75
N ALA A 193 -20.14 -17.40 -5.70
CA ALA A 193 -20.58 -18.60 -5.01
C ALA A 193 -22.04 -18.31 -4.60
N GLU A 194 -22.97 -18.91 -5.34
CA GLU A 194 -24.37 -18.87 -5.00
C GLU A 194 -24.46 -19.48 -3.60
N GLY A 195 -24.73 -18.59 -2.66
CA GLY A 195 -24.87 -18.98 -1.27
C GLY A 195 -26.06 -19.90 -1.10
N SER A 196 -25.77 -21.07 -0.60
CA SER A 196 -26.77 -21.99 -0.04
C SER A 196 -27.29 -21.46 1.27
#